data_4ec3e27619beb9e9adf03519b63e6deb
#
_entry.id   4ec3e27619beb9e9adf03519b63e6deb
#
_cell.length_a   1.000
_cell.length_b   1.000
_cell.length_c   1.000
_cell.angle_alpha   90.00
_cell.angle_beta   90.00
_cell.angle_gamma   90.00
#
_symmetry.space_group_name_H-M   'P 1'
#
loop_
_entity.id
_entity.type
_entity.pdbx_description
1 polymer ?
#
loop_
_entity_poly.entity_id
_entity_poly.type
_entity_poly.pdbx_seq_one_letter_code
_entity_poly.pdbx_strand_id
1 'polypeptide(L)'
;MTIYSDYSDFRSDTVTRPTEKMRKAMAEAEVGDDVLGDDPTVLKLEALAAETMGKEAALFCPSGTMANSIAVKMWTGPLEEVIVEERSHIYNMESTHMTFISGVTPRPVRSNRGVMDPEDIRAAIRKPNVHTPRTSLICLENTNNSWSGAVVPLENFQAVRKVVDANGLKVHLDGARIFNASHASGVPVKAYAECVDSLMFCLSKGLSAPAGSMLVADREHIEYGRRIRKALGGGMRQVGVLAAPGLIALTEMPPQLKEDNERAGRLAQAIHGLPGVVIDPALVRTNIVFFDFKHPRLTVPEFLAKLKEKGVLALSLPGGVRFVTHKDVGDGDVDRAVEAFREILGG
;
A
#
# COMPACT_ATOMS: atom_id res chain seq x y z
N MET A 1 10.42 15.37 -22.83
CA MET A 1 9.97 14.00 -23.14
C MET A 1 10.26 13.13 -21.93
N THR A 2 9.29 12.41 -21.43
CA THR A 2 9.50 11.41 -20.36
C THR A 2 10.18 10.19 -20.99
N ILE A 3 11.22 9.66 -20.34
CA ILE A 3 12.03 8.53 -20.86
C ILE A 3 11.18 7.29 -21.22
N TYR A 4 9.96 7.17 -20.69
CA TYR A 4 9.07 6.03 -20.88
C TYR A 4 7.68 6.41 -21.43
N SER A 5 7.55 7.54 -22.17
CA SER A 5 6.24 7.99 -22.71
C SER A 5 5.65 7.03 -23.73
N ASP A 6 6.49 6.22 -24.40
CA ASP A 6 6.11 5.33 -25.48
C ASP A 6 5.87 3.87 -25.04
N TYR A 7 5.96 3.64 -23.73
CA TYR A 7 5.80 2.31 -23.13
C TYR A 7 4.47 2.18 -22.39
N SER A 8 3.86 0.99 -22.49
CA SER A 8 2.83 0.52 -21.56
C SER A 8 3.51 0.12 -20.24
N ASP A 9 3.47 1.02 -19.25
CA ASP A 9 4.29 0.88 -18.03
C ASP A 9 3.52 0.22 -16.88
N PHE A 10 3.61 -1.10 -16.78
CA PHE A 10 3.00 -1.89 -15.71
C PHE A 10 3.91 -2.15 -14.50
N ARG A 11 5.02 -1.43 -14.36
CA ARG A 11 5.97 -1.70 -13.26
C ARG A 11 5.35 -1.53 -11.88
N SER A 12 4.58 -0.48 -11.69
CA SER A 12 3.92 -0.17 -10.42
C SER A 12 2.90 0.96 -10.60
N ASP A 13 1.87 1.02 -9.76
CA ASP A 13 0.99 2.18 -9.65
C ASP A 13 1.70 3.42 -9.05
N THR A 14 2.93 3.27 -8.56
CA THR A 14 3.79 4.39 -8.14
C THR A 14 4.38 5.20 -9.31
N VAL A 15 4.24 4.72 -10.56
CA VAL A 15 4.65 5.47 -11.76
C VAL A 15 3.55 6.37 -12.30
N THR A 16 2.35 6.35 -11.69
CA THR A 16 1.22 7.21 -12.08
C THR A 16 1.61 8.68 -12.02
N ARG A 17 1.06 9.42 -12.98
CA ARG A 17 1.32 10.86 -13.10
C ARG A 17 0.13 11.64 -12.58
N PRO A 18 0.36 12.78 -11.89
CA PRO A 18 -0.74 13.64 -11.48
C PRO A 18 -1.52 14.12 -12.70
N THR A 19 -2.86 14.14 -12.58
CA THR A 19 -3.76 14.65 -13.62
C THR A 19 -3.50 16.15 -13.88
N GLU A 20 -4.00 16.66 -15.03
CA GLU A 20 -3.94 18.11 -15.31
C GLU A 20 -4.60 18.93 -14.20
N LYS A 21 -5.73 18.46 -13.69
CA LYS A 21 -6.43 19.09 -12.55
C LYS A 21 -5.57 19.14 -11.30
N MET A 22 -4.87 18.04 -10.98
CA MET A 22 -3.90 17.99 -9.88
C MET A 22 -2.74 18.97 -10.09
N ARG A 23 -2.17 19.04 -11.30
CA ARG A 23 -1.08 19.99 -11.61
C ARG A 23 -1.52 21.44 -11.46
N LYS A 24 -2.72 21.75 -11.92
CA LYS A 24 -3.31 23.08 -11.72
C LYS A 24 -3.51 23.39 -10.25
N ALA A 25 -4.09 22.45 -9.49
CA ALA A 25 -4.28 22.60 -8.04
C ALA A 25 -2.96 22.80 -7.29
N MET A 26 -1.87 22.13 -7.70
CA MET A 26 -0.52 22.36 -7.14
C MET A 26 -0.05 23.80 -7.37
N ALA A 27 -0.27 24.35 -8.57
CA ALA A 27 0.19 25.69 -8.93
C ALA A 27 -0.63 26.80 -8.23
N GLU A 28 -1.89 26.51 -7.91
CA GLU A 28 -2.86 27.45 -7.33
C GLU A 28 -3.09 27.20 -5.82
N ALA A 29 -2.33 26.28 -5.19
CA ALA A 29 -2.53 25.90 -3.80
C ALA A 29 -2.36 27.10 -2.86
N GLU A 30 -3.34 27.32 -2.00
CA GLU A 30 -3.18 28.19 -0.85
C GLU A 30 -2.28 27.50 0.18
N VAL A 31 -1.23 28.19 0.62
CA VAL A 31 -0.17 27.58 1.46
C VAL A 31 0.10 28.41 2.70
N GLY A 32 0.51 27.73 3.76
CA GLY A 32 1.08 28.27 4.99
C GLY A 32 2.24 27.38 5.44
N ASP A 33 2.66 27.49 6.69
CA ASP A 33 3.72 26.63 7.25
C ASP A 33 3.09 25.43 7.98
N ASP A 34 3.18 24.23 7.40
CA ASP A 34 2.66 23.00 8.00
C ASP A 34 3.27 22.69 9.40
N VAL A 35 4.51 23.11 9.65
CA VAL A 35 5.16 22.92 10.96
C VAL A 35 4.57 23.85 12.02
N LEU A 36 4.11 25.03 11.62
CA LEU A 36 3.38 25.96 12.48
C LEU A 36 1.88 25.61 12.60
N GLY A 37 1.40 24.69 11.73
CA GLY A 37 0.01 24.25 11.73
C GLY A 37 -0.94 25.23 11.04
N ASP A 38 -0.44 26.06 10.13
CA ASP A 38 -1.22 27.09 9.46
C ASP A 38 -1.34 26.93 7.94
N ASP A 39 -0.87 25.81 7.36
CA ASP A 39 -1.10 25.50 5.94
C ASP A 39 -2.57 25.06 5.72
N PRO A 40 -3.43 25.91 5.10
CA PRO A 40 -4.86 25.65 5.04
C PRO A 40 -5.20 24.46 4.15
N THR A 41 -4.36 24.15 3.15
CA THR A 41 -4.59 23.05 2.23
C THR A 41 -4.24 21.71 2.90
N VAL A 42 -3.19 21.67 3.71
CA VAL A 42 -2.87 20.50 4.53
C VAL A 42 -3.97 20.22 5.55
N LEU A 43 -4.43 21.25 6.26
CA LEU A 43 -5.51 21.10 7.24
C LEU A 43 -6.79 20.56 6.60
N LYS A 44 -7.16 21.02 5.40
CA LYS A 44 -8.31 20.50 4.64
C LYS A 44 -8.11 19.03 4.26
N LEU A 45 -6.91 18.64 3.81
CA LEU A 45 -6.60 17.26 3.44
C LEU A 45 -6.63 16.32 4.66
N GLU A 46 -6.04 16.73 5.78
CA GLU A 46 -6.04 15.97 7.03
C GLU A 46 -7.48 15.78 7.55
N ALA A 47 -8.31 16.81 7.54
CA ALA A 47 -9.72 16.72 7.93
C ALA A 47 -10.50 15.74 7.02
N LEU A 48 -10.33 15.85 5.69
CA LEU A 48 -10.97 14.97 4.72
C LEU A 48 -10.52 13.50 4.89
N ALA A 49 -9.24 13.27 5.14
CA ALA A 49 -8.70 11.91 5.35
C ALA A 49 -9.27 11.28 6.63
N ALA A 50 -9.34 12.04 7.73
CA ALA A 50 -9.94 11.60 8.98
C ALA A 50 -11.43 11.24 8.78
N GLU A 51 -12.20 12.12 8.13
CA GLU A 51 -13.61 11.87 7.80
C GLU A 51 -13.79 10.64 6.91
N THR A 52 -12.97 10.50 5.86
CA THR A 52 -13.03 9.37 4.92
C THR A 52 -12.84 8.04 5.64
N MET A 53 -11.95 7.98 6.61
CA MET A 53 -11.66 6.76 7.37
C MET A 53 -12.48 6.63 8.67
N GLY A 54 -13.24 7.65 9.05
CA GLY A 54 -14.01 7.64 10.31
C GLY A 54 -13.11 7.67 11.55
N LYS A 55 -11.95 8.33 11.48
CA LYS A 55 -11.01 8.54 12.59
C LYS A 55 -11.05 9.98 13.07
N GLU A 56 -10.52 10.24 14.27
CA GLU A 56 -10.57 11.57 14.91
C GLU A 56 -9.62 12.58 14.25
N ALA A 57 -8.48 12.09 13.73
CA ALA A 57 -7.46 12.95 13.14
C ALA A 57 -6.64 12.22 12.08
N ALA A 58 -5.93 13.00 11.26
CA ALA A 58 -5.01 12.50 10.26
C ALA A 58 -3.71 13.31 10.25
N LEU A 59 -2.67 12.72 9.69
CA LEU A 59 -1.36 13.33 9.48
C LEU A 59 -0.92 13.10 8.04
N PHE A 60 -0.63 14.17 7.31
CA PHE A 60 0.03 14.07 6.01
C PHE A 60 1.50 13.68 6.19
N CYS A 61 1.93 12.66 5.46
CA CYS A 61 3.30 12.17 5.43
C CYS A 61 3.87 12.21 4.01
N PRO A 62 5.17 12.52 3.83
CA PRO A 62 5.82 12.51 2.51
C PRO A 62 5.74 11.17 1.77
N SER A 63 5.72 10.05 2.51
CA SER A 63 5.69 8.69 1.94
C SER A 63 4.95 7.71 2.85
N GLY A 64 4.54 6.57 2.28
CA GLY A 64 3.92 5.47 3.03
C GLY A 64 4.86 4.87 4.06
N THR A 65 6.13 4.69 3.70
CA THR A 65 7.17 4.19 4.64
C THR A 65 7.31 5.09 5.86
N MET A 66 7.26 6.42 5.69
CA MET A 66 7.28 7.33 6.83
C MET A 66 6.00 7.20 7.68
N ALA A 67 4.84 7.07 7.06
CA ALA A 67 3.58 6.89 7.76
C ALA A 67 3.59 5.60 8.61
N ASN A 68 4.05 4.48 8.04
CA ASN A 68 4.25 3.22 8.77
C ASN A 68 5.28 3.36 9.90
N SER A 69 6.40 4.05 9.66
CA SER A 69 7.43 4.28 10.68
C SER A 69 6.90 5.07 11.86
N ILE A 70 6.10 6.11 11.58
CA ILE A 70 5.42 6.91 12.61
C ILE A 70 4.42 6.05 13.37
N ALA A 71 3.61 5.26 12.67
CA ALA A 71 2.62 4.39 13.27
C ALA A 71 3.24 3.37 14.23
N VAL A 72 4.29 2.67 13.79
CA VAL A 72 5.00 1.75 14.68
C VAL A 72 5.56 2.48 15.89
N LYS A 73 6.25 3.61 15.67
CA LYS A 73 6.89 4.37 16.75
C LYS A 73 5.91 4.96 17.76
N MET A 74 4.71 5.35 17.32
CA MET A 74 3.73 5.95 18.24
C MET A 74 3.03 4.92 19.15
N TRP A 75 2.97 3.64 18.72
CA TRP A 75 2.35 2.57 19.49
C TRP A 75 3.35 1.70 20.28
N THR A 76 4.64 1.94 20.10
CA THR A 76 5.67 1.06 20.68
C THR A 76 6.81 1.83 21.34
N GLY A 77 7.52 1.13 22.22
CA GLY A 77 8.76 1.59 22.84
C GLY A 77 9.90 0.58 22.69
N PRO A 78 11.13 0.96 23.09
CA PRO A 78 12.25 0.04 23.14
C PRO A 78 11.93 -1.20 23.98
N LEU A 79 12.54 -2.34 23.64
CA LEU A 79 12.34 -3.64 24.29
C LEU A 79 10.95 -4.25 24.09
N GLU A 80 10.20 -3.76 23.12
CA GLU A 80 8.93 -4.34 22.71
C GLU A 80 9.04 -5.09 21.38
N GLU A 81 8.04 -5.90 21.06
CA GLU A 81 7.94 -6.59 19.78
C GLU A 81 6.61 -6.28 19.08
N VAL A 82 6.66 -6.37 17.76
CA VAL A 82 5.54 -6.13 16.85
C VAL A 82 5.26 -7.39 16.06
N ILE A 83 4.05 -7.94 16.15
CA ILE A 83 3.62 -9.04 15.30
C ILE A 83 3.33 -8.48 13.89
N VAL A 84 3.87 -9.15 12.88
CA VAL A 84 3.72 -8.81 11.46
C VAL A 84 3.42 -10.06 10.64
N GLU A 85 2.73 -9.90 9.51
CA GLU A 85 2.62 -10.97 8.51
C GLU A 85 4.00 -11.20 7.85
N GLU A 86 4.42 -12.46 7.68
CA GLU A 86 5.80 -12.82 7.29
C GLU A 86 6.25 -12.26 5.93
N ARG A 87 5.32 -11.92 5.03
CA ARG A 87 5.60 -11.34 3.71
C ARG A 87 5.15 -9.90 3.56
N SER A 88 4.66 -9.27 4.64
CA SER A 88 4.16 -7.90 4.61
C SER A 88 5.21 -6.89 4.17
N HIS A 89 4.76 -5.80 3.55
CA HIS A 89 5.60 -4.72 3.05
C HIS A 89 6.36 -4.04 4.19
N ILE A 90 5.67 -3.74 5.29
CA ILE A 90 6.22 -3.07 6.46
C ILE A 90 7.39 -3.84 7.09
N TYR A 91 7.42 -5.18 6.94
CA TYR A 91 8.49 -6.04 7.45
C TYR A 91 9.65 -6.20 6.47
N ASN A 92 9.33 -6.42 5.16
CA ASN A 92 10.34 -6.86 4.19
C ASN A 92 10.85 -5.75 3.26
N MET A 93 10.10 -4.65 3.09
CA MET A 93 10.33 -3.69 2.00
C MET A 93 10.61 -2.26 2.49
N GLU A 94 10.78 -2.05 3.80
CA GLU A 94 10.96 -0.73 4.40
C GLU A 94 12.28 -0.59 5.18
N SER A 95 13.33 -1.26 4.70
CA SER A 95 14.72 -1.10 5.18
C SER A 95 14.88 -1.20 6.69
N THR A 96 14.21 -2.18 7.32
CA THR A 96 14.30 -2.47 8.78
C THR A 96 13.90 -1.30 9.69
N HIS A 97 13.04 -0.38 9.22
CA HIS A 97 12.65 0.81 9.97
C HIS A 97 12.13 0.52 11.39
N MET A 98 11.45 -0.62 11.58
CA MET A 98 10.95 -1.03 12.91
C MET A 98 12.07 -1.11 13.94
N THR A 99 13.17 -1.77 13.58
CA THR A 99 14.35 -1.89 14.46
C THR A 99 15.14 -0.60 14.50
N PHE A 100 15.40 0.01 13.34
CA PHE A 100 16.26 1.20 13.25
C PHE A 100 15.63 2.44 13.88
N ILE A 101 14.34 2.70 13.64
CA ILE A 101 13.65 3.92 14.11
C ILE A 101 12.96 3.68 15.45
N SER A 102 12.26 2.56 15.59
CA SER A 102 11.43 2.30 16.78
C SER A 102 12.14 1.52 17.86
N GLY A 103 13.21 0.79 17.52
CA GLY A 103 13.97 -0.04 18.49
C GLY A 103 13.19 -1.29 18.89
N VAL A 104 12.25 -1.76 18.08
CA VAL A 104 11.42 -2.94 18.35
C VAL A 104 11.87 -4.15 17.53
N THR A 105 11.51 -5.33 18.02
CA THR A 105 11.76 -6.59 17.31
C THR A 105 10.52 -7.00 16.52
N PRO A 106 10.58 -7.14 15.19
CA PRO A 106 9.48 -7.73 14.44
C PRO A 106 9.38 -9.24 14.72
N ARG A 107 8.15 -9.72 14.88
CA ARG A 107 7.80 -11.12 15.07
C ARG A 107 6.91 -11.58 13.93
N PRO A 108 7.46 -12.23 12.90
CA PRO A 108 6.69 -12.68 11.75
C PRO A 108 5.79 -13.86 12.11
N VAL A 109 4.55 -13.80 11.63
CA VAL A 109 3.53 -14.85 11.71
C VAL A 109 3.13 -15.25 10.29
N ARG A 110 2.94 -16.54 10.07
CA ARG A 110 2.50 -17.07 8.78
C ARG A 110 1.09 -16.63 8.45
N SER A 111 0.80 -16.59 7.17
CA SER A 111 -0.53 -16.26 6.67
C SER A 111 -0.92 -17.14 5.49
N ASN A 112 -2.22 -17.23 5.26
CA ASN A 112 -2.76 -17.70 4.01
C ASN A 112 -3.13 -16.47 3.15
N ARG A 113 -2.25 -16.10 2.21
CA ARG A 113 -2.43 -14.96 1.31
C ARG A 113 -2.71 -13.62 2.04
N GLY A 114 -1.94 -13.36 3.09
CA GLY A 114 -2.07 -12.16 3.92
C GLY A 114 -3.07 -12.30 5.07
N VAL A 115 -3.90 -13.34 5.08
CA VAL A 115 -4.83 -13.63 6.17
C VAL A 115 -4.09 -14.37 7.28
N MET A 116 -3.73 -13.68 8.36
CA MET A 116 -3.17 -14.30 9.56
C MET A 116 -4.29 -14.97 10.37
N ASP A 117 -4.05 -16.22 10.82
CA ASP A 117 -4.99 -16.89 11.74
C ASP A 117 -4.97 -16.19 13.11
N PRO A 118 -6.12 -15.78 13.66
CA PRO A 118 -6.20 -15.21 15.00
C PRO A 118 -5.60 -16.08 16.11
N GLU A 119 -5.62 -17.41 15.96
CA GLU A 119 -5.02 -18.33 16.92
C GLU A 119 -3.49 -18.31 16.83
N ASP A 120 -2.90 -18.22 15.61
CA ASP A 120 -1.47 -18.05 15.44
C ASP A 120 -0.99 -16.72 16.00
N ILE A 121 -1.78 -15.65 15.82
CA ILE A 121 -1.52 -14.35 16.44
C ILE A 121 -1.55 -14.49 17.97
N ARG A 122 -2.57 -15.13 18.55
CA ARG A 122 -2.69 -15.35 20.00
C ARG A 122 -1.51 -16.14 20.55
N ALA A 123 -1.08 -17.18 19.86
CA ALA A 123 0.09 -18.00 20.25
C ALA A 123 1.40 -17.23 20.15
N ALA A 124 1.47 -16.22 19.27
CA ALA A 124 2.65 -15.36 19.13
C ALA A 124 2.77 -14.29 20.22
N ILE A 125 1.67 -13.91 20.91
CA ILE A 125 1.67 -12.86 21.93
C ILE A 125 2.52 -13.28 23.12
N ARG A 126 3.48 -12.44 23.50
CA ARG A 126 4.35 -12.64 24.65
C ARG A 126 3.99 -11.71 25.81
N LYS A 127 3.96 -12.29 27.01
CA LYS A 127 3.96 -11.50 28.23
C LYS A 127 5.39 -11.09 28.60
N PRO A 128 5.60 -9.88 29.14
CA PRO A 128 6.94 -9.42 29.47
C PRO A 128 7.54 -10.25 30.61
N ASN A 129 8.81 -10.59 30.42
CA ASN A 129 9.65 -11.15 31.48
C ASN A 129 11.11 -10.71 31.23
N VAL A 130 12.04 -11.10 32.09
CA VAL A 130 13.46 -10.70 31.98
C VAL A 130 14.15 -11.19 30.70
N HIS A 131 13.59 -12.21 30.02
CA HIS A 131 14.19 -12.84 28.85
C HIS A 131 13.49 -12.50 27.54
N THR A 132 12.25 -11.99 27.56
CA THR A 132 11.44 -11.79 26.36
C THR A 132 10.80 -10.41 26.30
N PRO A 133 10.75 -9.78 25.11
CA PRO A 133 10.05 -8.53 24.93
C PRO A 133 8.54 -8.69 25.13
N ARG A 134 7.86 -7.61 25.47
CA ARG A 134 6.41 -7.54 25.48
C ARG A 134 5.91 -7.34 24.04
N THR A 135 4.93 -8.11 23.60
CA THR A 135 4.16 -7.77 22.41
C THR A 135 3.29 -6.55 22.69
N SER A 136 3.32 -5.54 21.81
CA SER A 136 2.56 -4.29 21.97
C SER A 136 1.68 -3.95 20.78
N LEU A 137 2.10 -4.32 19.57
CA LEU A 137 1.44 -3.95 18.33
C LEU A 137 1.30 -5.15 17.39
N ILE A 138 0.20 -5.19 16.63
CA ILE A 138 0.02 -6.07 15.48
C ILE A 138 -0.10 -5.20 14.24
N CYS A 139 0.67 -5.49 13.18
CA CYS A 139 0.56 -4.83 11.89
C CYS A 139 -0.11 -5.76 10.88
N LEU A 140 -1.19 -5.28 10.27
CA LEU A 140 -1.93 -5.90 9.17
C LEU A 140 -1.63 -5.16 7.87
N GLU A 141 -1.90 -5.81 6.73
CA GLU A 141 -1.74 -5.18 5.41
C GLU A 141 -2.93 -5.50 4.50
N ASN A 142 -3.53 -4.49 3.87
CA ASN A 142 -4.61 -4.66 2.90
C ASN A 142 -4.60 -3.54 1.82
N THR A 143 -4.46 -3.85 0.52
CA THR A 143 -4.26 -5.19 -0.06
C THR A 143 -2.85 -5.69 0.21
N ASN A 144 -2.68 -6.99 0.39
CA ASN A 144 -1.34 -7.52 0.65
C ASN A 144 -0.51 -7.58 -0.65
N ASN A 145 0.56 -6.76 -0.70
CA ASN A 145 1.38 -6.56 -1.89
C ASN A 145 2.08 -7.85 -2.35
N SER A 146 2.63 -8.62 -1.42
CA SER A 146 3.42 -9.82 -1.72
C SER A 146 2.55 -11.05 -2.10
N TRP A 147 1.25 -10.96 -1.86
CA TRP A 147 0.25 -11.95 -2.24
C TRP A 147 -0.62 -11.49 -3.41
N SER A 148 -0.02 -10.86 -4.44
CA SER A 148 -0.72 -10.37 -5.65
C SER A 148 -1.86 -9.40 -5.35
N GLY A 149 -1.69 -8.51 -4.39
CA GLY A 149 -2.76 -7.60 -3.99
C GLY A 149 -3.96 -8.31 -3.37
N ALA A 150 -3.75 -9.44 -2.70
CA ALA A 150 -4.83 -10.18 -2.05
C ALA A 150 -5.59 -9.29 -1.05
N VAL A 151 -6.91 -9.42 -1.06
CA VAL A 151 -7.79 -8.73 -0.11
C VAL A 151 -7.96 -9.60 1.11
N VAL A 152 -7.61 -9.05 2.27
CA VAL A 152 -7.90 -9.68 3.57
C VAL A 152 -9.36 -9.38 3.91
N PRO A 153 -10.19 -10.41 4.20
CA PRO A 153 -11.60 -10.23 4.51
C PRO A 153 -11.84 -9.43 5.80
N LEU A 154 -12.94 -8.66 5.86
CA LEU A 154 -13.29 -7.87 7.05
C LEU A 154 -13.45 -8.74 8.30
N GLU A 155 -13.97 -9.95 8.15
CA GLU A 155 -14.15 -10.91 9.23
C GLU A 155 -12.83 -11.27 9.93
N ASN A 156 -11.72 -11.30 9.17
CA ASN A 156 -10.39 -11.51 9.76
C ASN A 156 -9.97 -10.32 10.62
N PHE A 157 -10.18 -9.08 10.15
CA PHE A 157 -9.93 -7.87 10.94
C PHE A 157 -10.73 -7.88 12.26
N GLN A 158 -12.01 -8.23 12.18
CA GLN A 158 -12.88 -8.33 13.37
C GLN A 158 -12.42 -9.42 14.34
N ALA A 159 -11.94 -10.56 13.82
CA ALA A 159 -11.41 -11.64 14.65
C ALA A 159 -10.08 -11.25 15.30
N VAL A 160 -9.17 -10.60 14.56
CA VAL A 160 -7.92 -10.05 15.11
C VAL A 160 -8.21 -8.98 16.17
N ARG A 161 -9.19 -8.08 15.94
CA ARG A 161 -9.59 -7.06 16.93
C ARG A 161 -9.98 -7.69 18.27
N LYS A 162 -10.72 -8.79 18.27
CA LYS A 162 -11.08 -9.51 19.51
C LYS A 162 -9.86 -10.06 20.25
N VAL A 163 -8.86 -10.57 19.53
CA VAL A 163 -7.60 -11.03 20.14
C VAL A 163 -6.83 -9.85 20.75
N VAL A 164 -6.77 -8.74 20.05
CA VAL A 164 -6.09 -7.52 20.48
C VAL A 164 -6.73 -6.94 21.74
N ASP A 165 -8.06 -6.79 21.76
CA ASP A 165 -8.80 -6.26 22.91
C ASP A 165 -8.63 -7.13 24.16
N ALA A 166 -8.69 -8.46 23.99
CA ALA A 166 -8.50 -9.40 25.10
C ALA A 166 -7.08 -9.37 25.71
N ASN A 167 -6.09 -8.82 24.99
CA ASN A 167 -4.70 -8.77 25.43
C ASN A 167 -4.18 -7.34 25.66
N GLY A 168 -4.99 -6.30 25.51
CA GLY A 168 -4.61 -4.91 25.68
C GLY A 168 -3.54 -4.43 24.69
N LEU A 169 -3.58 -4.95 23.46
CA LEU A 169 -2.66 -4.60 22.38
C LEU A 169 -3.21 -3.49 21.49
N LYS A 170 -2.45 -3.11 20.46
CA LYS A 170 -2.83 -2.18 19.41
C LYS A 170 -2.75 -2.83 18.03
N VAL A 171 -3.51 -2.30 17.06
CA VAL A 171 -3.48 -2.72 15.65
C VAL A 171 -3.18 -1.53 14.76
N HIS A 172 -2.18 -1.69 13.90
CA HIS A 172 -1.92 -0.79 12.77
C HIS A 172 -2.23 -1.50 11.45
N LEU A 173 -2.88 -0.80 10.52
CA LEU A 173 -3.13 -1.28 9.17
C LEU A 173 -2.28 -0.50 8.16
N ASP A 174 -1.36 -1.21 7.47
CA ASP A 174 -0.84 -0.74 6.20
C ASP A 174 -1.94 -0.91 5.14
N GLY A 175 -2.62 0.16 4.88
CA GLY A 175 -3.70 0.29 3.90
C GLY A 175 -3.24 0.97 2.62
N ALA A 176 -1.98 0.80 2.19
CA ALA A 176 -1.40 1.50 1.03
C ALA A 176 -2.29 1.46 -0.22
N ARG A 177 -3.10 0.40 -0.38
CA ARG A 177 -4.11 0.23 -1.45
C ARG A 177 -5.50 -0.14 -0.90
N ILE A 178 -5.89 0.41 0.23
CA ILE A 178 -7.16 0.07 0.89
C ILE A 178 -8.40 0.39 0.02
N PHE A 179 -8.32 1.38 -0.85
CA PHE A 179 -9.39 1.70 -1.79
C PHE A 179 -9.54 0.61 -2.87
N ASN A 180 -8.44 -0.01 -3.35
CA ASN A 180 -8.52 -1.17 -4.24
C ASN A 180 -9.17 -2.36 -3.52
N ALA A 181 -8.85 -2.60 -2.24
CA ALA A 181 -9.48 -3.63 -1.41
C ALA A 181 -10.98 -3.37 -1.26
N SER A 182 -11.36 -2.11 -0.97
CA SER A 182 -12.77 -1.69 -0.84
C SER A 182 -13.57 -1.98 -2.11
N HIS A 183 -13.05 -1.59 -3.29
CA HIS A 183 -13.71 -1.89 -4.57
C HIS A 183 -13.82 -3.39 -4.84
N ALA A 184 -12.78 -4.16 -4.56
CA ALA A 184 -12.78 -5.60 -4.81
C ALA A 184 -13.67 -6.41 -3.88
N SER A 185 -13.87 -5.95 -2.64
CA SER A 185 -14.67 -6.64 -1.62
C SER A 185 -16.10 -6.09 -1.50
N GLY A 186 -16.35 -4.85 -1.94
CA GLY A 186 -17.58 -4.13 -1.65
C GLY A 186 -17.66 -3.58 -0.21
N VAL A 187 -16.62 -3.76 0.59
CA VAL A 187 -16.57 -3.30 1.98
C VAL A 187 -16.08 -1.86 2.04
N PRO A 188 -16.80 -0.93 2.68
CA PRO A 188 -16.35 0.46 2.83
C PRO A 188 -15.03 0.56 3.61
N VAL A 189 -14.16 1.50 3.24
CA VAL A 189 -12.87 1.72 3.92
C VAL A 189 -13.03 1.98 5.42
N LYS A 190 -14.11 2.65 5.83
CA LYS A 190 -14.44 2.90 7.24
C LYS A 190 -14.58 1.61 8.05
N ALA A 191 -15.17 0.56 7.48
CA ALA A 191 -15.37 -0.71 8.18
C ALA A 191 -14.02 -1.39 8.51
N TYR A 192 -13.03 -1.30 7.63
CA TYR A 192 -11.67 -1.74 7.96
C TYR A 192 -11.03 -0.85 9.02
N ALA A 193 -11.18 0.47 8.89
CA ALA A 193 -10.61 1.43 9.83
C ALA A 193 -11.19 1.27 11.25
N GLU A 194 -12.47 0.91 11.41
CA GLU A 194 -13.09 0.63 12.71
C GLU A 194 -12.42 -0.53 13.46
N CYS A 195 -11.84 -1.50 12.75
CA CYS A 195 -11.20 -2.65 13.36
C CYS A 195 -9.77 -2.38 13.87
N VAL A 196 -9.18 -1.19 13.60
CA VAL A 196 -7.78 -0.89 13.88
C VAL A 196 -7.61 0.42 14.66
N ASP A 197 -6.52 0.55 15.42
CA ASP A 197 -6.21 1.77 16.17
C ASP A 197 -5.65 2.86 15.24
N SER A 198 -4.82 2.48 14.27
CA SER A 198 -4.32 3.38 13.23
C SER A 198 -4.31 2.72 11.86
N LEU A 199 -4.41 3.54 10.82
CA LEU A 199 -4.35 3.11 9.43
C LEU A 199 -3.56 4.13 8.62
N MET A 200 -2.68 3.66 7.74
CA MET A 200 -2.10 4.51 6.71
C MET A 200 -2.63 4.16 5.33
N PHE A 201 -2.68 5.12 4.41
CA PHE A 201 -2.96 4.88 2.99
C PHE A 201 -2.18 5.82 2.09
N CYS A 202 -1.83 5.34 0.88
CA CYS A 202 -1.06 6.12 -0.07
C CYS A 202 -1.96 6.97 -0.97
N LEU A 203 -1.58 8.24 -1.14
CA LEU A 203 -2.12 9.13 -2.17
C LEU A 203 -1.37 8.95 -3.51
N SER A 204 -0.09 8.57 -3.45
CA SER A 204 0.88 8.52 -4.55
C SER A 204 0.99 7.16 -5.26
N LYS A 205 -0.10 6.40 -5.30
CA LYS A 205 -0.22 5.12 -6.03
C LYS A 205 -1.41 5.23 -7.00
N GLY A 206 -2.36 4.30 -6.95
CA GLY A 206 -3.56 4.33 -7.79
C GLY A 206 -4.36 5.65 -7.70
N LEU A 207 -4.30 6.36 -6.58
CA LEU A 207 -4.92 7.68 -6.42
C LEU A 207 -4.18 8.83 -7.14
N SER A 208 -2.98 8.58 -7.67
CA SER A 208 -2.25 9.42 -8.62
C SER A 208 -1.76 10.79 -8.12
N ALA A 209 -1.77 11.08 -6.84
CA ALA A 209 -1.07 12.24 -6.33
C ALA A 209 0.45 12.08 -6.53
N PRO A 210 1.22 13.17 -6.76
CA PRO A 210 2.65 13.06 -7.06
C PRO A 210 3.50 12.55 -5.90
N ALA A 211 3.00 12.72 -4.66
CA ALA A 211 3.66 12.30 -3.43
C ALA A 211 2.65 12.22 -2.29
N GLY A 212 3.03 11.57 -1.21
CA GLY A 212 2.34 11.62 0.06
C GLY A 212 1.46 10.41 0.37
N SER A 213 1.22 10.29 1.65
CA SER A 213 0.35 9.29 2.28
C SER A 213 -0.31 9.92 3.50
N MET A 214 -1.41 9.36 3.94
CA MET A 214 -2.11 9.78 5.16
C MET A 214 -1.95 8.71 6.24
N LEU A 215 -1.71 9.14 7.46
CA LEU A 215 -1.83 8.32 8.66
C LEU A 215 -3.04 8.82 9.45
N VAL A 216 -3.95 7.94 9.84
CA VAL A 216 -5.15 8.28 10.63
C VAL A 216 -5.18 7.49 11.94
N ALA A 217 -5.60 8.14 13.02
CA ALA A 217 -5.77 7.54 14.35
C ALA A 217 -6.64 8.45 15.23
N ASP A 218 -6.63 8.22 16.54
CA ASP A 218 -7.14 9.20 17.51
C ASP A 218 -6.24 10.47 17.52
N ARG A 219 -6.78 11.54 18.05
CA ARG A 219 -6.13 12.88 18.03
C ARG A 219 -4.82 12.91 18.82
N GLU A 220 -4.79 12.29 19.99
CA GLU A 220 -3.62 12.30 20.86
C GLU A 220 -2.41 11.64 20.16
N HIS A 221 -2.62 10.47 19.55
CA HIS A 221 -1.56 9.76 18.84
C HIS A 221 -1.16 10.47 17.54
N ILE A 222 -2.07 11.11 16.83
CA ILE A 222 -1.71 11.94 15.67
C ILE A 222 -0.84 13.13 16.06
N GLU A 223 -1.13 13.82 17.17
CA GLU A 223 -0.28 14.92 17.65
C GLU A 223 1.13 14.41 18.08
N TYR A 224 1.21 13.24 18.69
CA TYR A 224 2.50 12.60 18.94
C TYR A 224 3.19 12.19 17.63
N GLY A 225 2.44 11.65 16.68
CA GLY A 225 2.92 11.31 15.34
C GLY A 225 3.51 12.51 14.58
N ARG A 226 2.92 13.70 14.75
CA ARG A 226 3.43 14.97 14.18
C ARG A 226 4.83 15.30 14.71
N ARG A 227 5.09 15.04 15.98
CA ARG A 227 6.44 15.21 16.56
C ARG A 227 7.43 14.18 16.02
N ILE A 228 6.99 12.91 15.85
CA ILE A 228 7.82 11.86 15.24
C ILE A 228 8.12 12.23 13.78
N ARG A 229 7.11 12.68 13.00
CA ARG A 229 7.30 13.16 11.63
C ARG A 229 8.37 14.24 11.55
N LYS A 230 8.35 15.19 12.48
CA LYS A 230 9.37 16.25 12.56
C LYS A 230 10.75 15.68 12.80
N ALA A 231 10.89 14.74 13.74
CA ALA A 231 12.17 14.09 14.07
C ALA A 231 12.73 13.29 12.89
N LEU A 232 11.87 12.70 12.06
CA LEU A 232 12.24 11.96 10.85
C LEU A 232 12.53 12.86 9.64
N GLY A 233 12.46 14.19 9.79
CA GLY A 233 12.69 15.13 8.68
C GLY A 233 11.49 15.35 7.76
N GLY A 234 10.31 14.81 8.08
CA GLY A 234 9.09 14.94 7.28
C GLY A 234 8.25 16.19 7.55
N GLY A 235 8.69 17.08 8.45
CA GLY A 235 8.05 18.37 8.67
C GLY A 235 8.49 19.36 7.59
N MET A 236 7.70 19.46 6.53
CA MET A 236 7.92 20.40 5.43
C MET A 236 7.26 21.75 5.74
N ARG A 237 7.48 22.75 4.88
CA ARG A 237 6.95 24.11 5.08
C ARG A 237 5.64 24.29 4.29
N GLN A 238 5.68 24.94 3.14
CA GLN A 238 4.52 25.22 2.28
C GLN A 238 4.09 23.97 1.52
N VAL A 239 3.78 22.92 2.24
CA VAL A 239 3.49 21.59 1.67
C VAL A 239 2.08 21.48 1.08
N GLY A 240 1.25 22.50 1.26
CA GLY A 240 -0.04 22.62 0.59
C GLY A 240 0.03 22.40 -0.91
N VAL A 241 1.17 22.70 -1.57
CA VAL A 241 1.40 22.36 -2.98
C VAL A 241 1.32 20.85 -3.25
N LEU A 242 1.66 20.00 -2.29
CA LEU A 242 1.53 18.54 -2.38
C LEU A 242 0.21 18.03 -1.79
N ALA A 243 -0.38 18.77 -0.85
CA ALA A 243 -1.67 18.43 -0.27
C ALA A 243 -2.84 18.71 -1.23
N ALA A 244 -2.75 19.74 -2.06
CA ALA A 244 -3.78 20.10 -3.03
C ALA A 244 -4.11 18.94 -4.01
N PRO A 245 -3.15 18.27 -4.67
CA PRO A 245 -3.45 17.09 -5.46
C PRO A 245 -3.96 15.92 -4.59
N GLY A 246 -3.62 15.85 -3.30
CA GLY A 246 -4.15 14.89 -2.36
C GLY A 246 -5.65 14.99 -2.13
N LEU A 247 -6.18 16.22 -2.09
CA LEU A 247 -7.63 16.47 -2.03
C LEU A 247 -8.36 15.88 -3.25
N ILE A 248 -7.82 16.11 -4.46
CA ILE A 248 -8.37 15.54 -5.70
C ILE A 248 -8.23 14.01 -5.69
N ALA A 249 -7.10 13.51 -5.22
CA ALA A 249 -6.84 12.07 -5.09
C ALA A 249 -7.90 11.37 -4.23
N LEU A 250 -8.33 11.97 -3.12
CA LEU A 250 -9.35 11.39 -2.24
C LEU A 250 -10.77 11.55 -2.74
N THR A 251 -11.08 12.65 -3.45
CA THR A 251 -12.46 12.96 -3.85
C THR A 251 -12.82 12.41 -5.23
N GLU A 252 -11.87 12.30 -6.15
CA GLU A 252 -12.16 12.02 -7.56
C GLU A 252 -11.56 10.71 -8.09
N MET A 253 -10.45 10.24 -7.48
CA MET A 253 -9.74 9.08 -8.02
C MET A 253 -10.23 7.70 -7.54
N PRO A 254 -10.90 7.53 -6.37
CA PRO A 254 -11.29 6.20 -5.92
C PRO A 254 -12.15 5.41 -6.93
N PRO A 255 -13.12 5.99 -7.67
CA PRO A 255 -13.90 5.25 -8.66
C PRO A 255 -13.05 4.60 -9.77
N GLN A 256 -11.95 5.23 -10.19
CA GLN A 256 -11.03 4.73 -11.20
C GLN A 256 -10.39 3.38 -10.84
N LEU A 257 -10.19 3.13 -9.55
CA LEU A 257 -9.54 1.90 -9.08
C LEU A 257 -10.35 0.63 -9.40
N LYS A 258 -11.65 0.74 -9.63
CA LYS A 258 -12.47 -0.36 -10.13
C LYS A 258 -11.99 -0.84 -11.49
N GLU A 259 -11.78 0.09 -12.42
CA GLU A 259 -11.26 -0.23 -13.76
C GLU A 259 -9.84 -0.81 -13.68
N ASP A 260 -9.01 -0.29 -12.79
CA ASP A 260 -7.66 -0.83 -12.58
C ASP A 260 -7.72 -2.29 -12.14
N ASN A 261 -8.61 -2.64 -11.19
CA ASN A 261 -8.82 -4.02 -10.74
C ASN A 261 -9.34 -4.92 -11.89
N GLU A 262 -10.30 -4.44 -12.68
CA GLU A 262 -10.88 -5.17 -13.81
C GLU A 262 -9.84 -5.46 -14.91
N ARG A 263 -8.99 -4.47 -15.25
CA ARG A 263 -7.90 -4.63 -16.22
C ARG A 263 -6.86 -5.65 -15.74
N ALA A 264 -6.53 -5.68 -14.45
CA ALA A 264 -5.64 -6.70 -13.90
C ALA A 264 -6.23 -8.11 -14.05
N GLY A 265 -7.51 -8.29 -13.73
CA GLY A 265 -8.22 -9.55 -13.93
C GLY A 265 -8.24 -10.00 -15.39
N ARG A 266 -8.50 -9.07 -16.33
CA ARG A 266 -8.46 -9.32 -17.77
C ARG A 266 -7.06 -9.75 -18.24
N LEU A 267 -6.02 -9.07 -17.79
CA LEU A 267 -4.63 -9.46 -18.10
C LEU A 267 -4.33 -10.86 -17.59
N ALA A 268 -4.64 -11.14 -16.32
CA ALA A 268 -4.38 -12.43 -15.70
C ALA A 268 -5.08 -13.58 -16.44
N GLN A 269 -6.35 -13.38 -16.83
CA GLN A 269 -7.11 -14.36 -17.60
C GLN A 269 -6.51 -14.59 -19.00
N ALA A 270 -6.03 -13.53 -19.65
CA ALA A 270 -5.48 -13.61 -21.01
C ALA A 270 -4.10 -14.29 -21.08
N ILE A 271 -3.30 -14.20 -20.00
CA ILE A 271 -1.96 -14.82 -19.95
C ILE A 271 -1.98 -16.22 -19.30
N HIS A 272 -3.10 -16.60 -18.68
CA HIS A 272 -3.26 -17.94 -18.09
C HIS A 272 -3.13 -19.01 -19.17
N GLY A 273 -2.35 -20.04 -18.87
CA GLY A 273 -2.09 -21.17 -19.80
C GLY A 273 -1.03 -20.91 -20.86
N LEU A 274 -0.45 -19.69 -20.94
CA LEU A 274 0.72 -19.46 -21.80
C LEU A 274 1.95 -20.19 -21.26
N PRO A 275 2.84 -20.68 -22.16
CA PRO A 275 4.04 -21.42 -21.75
C PRO A 275 4.88 -20.66 -20.72
N GLY A 276 5.18 -21.29 -19.59
CA GLY A 276 5.99 -20.74 -18.53
C GLY A 276 5.27 -19.77 -17.57
N VAL A 277 4.01 -19.41 -17.81
CA VAL A 277 3.20 -18.59 -16.91
C VAL A 277 2.42 -19.49 -15.94
N VAL A 278 2.68 -19.34 -14.65
CA VAL A 278 1.96 -20.07 -13.60
C VAL A 278 1.19 -19.05 -12.76
N ILE A 279 -0.10 -18.95 -13.01
CA ILE A 279 -1.04 -18.03 -12.36
C ILE A 279 -2.40 -18.69 -12.19
N ASP A 280 -3.08 -18.36 -11.09
CA ASP A 280 -4.51 -18.59 -10.93
C ASP A 280 -5.24 -17.24 -11.09
N PRO A 281 -5.94 -17.01 -12.19
CA PRO A 281 -6.63 -15.74 -12.45
C PRO A 281 -7.72 -15.43 -11.43
N ALA A 282 -8.33 -16.44 -10.81
CA ALA A 282 -9.37 -16.24 -9.79
C ALA A 282 -8.85 -15.54 -8.53
N LEU A 283 -7.53 -15.57 -8.33
CA LEU A 283 -6.86 -14.94 -7.19
C LEU A 283 -6.47 -13.47 -7.46
N VAL A 284 -6.57 -13.00 -8.71
CA VAL A 284 -6.29 -11.61 -9.09
C VAL A 284 -7.57 -10.80 -8.98
N ARG A 285 -7.76 -10.17 -7.83
CA ARG A 285 -8.98 -9.41 -7.51
C ARG A 285 -8.77 -7.90 -7.46
N THR A 286 -7.51 -7.47 -7.44
CA THR A 286 -7.11 -6.05 -7.37
C THR A 286 -6.13 -5.74 -8.49
N ASN A 287 -5.48 -4.60 -8.45
CA ASN A 287 -4.65 -4.09 -9.52
C ASN A 287 -3.26 -4.74 -9.66
N ILE A 288 -2.94 -5.78 -8.90
CA ILE A 288 -1.64 -6.46 -8.94
C ILE A 288 -1.79 -7.85 -9.57
N VAL A 289 -1.06 -8.10 -10.65
CA VAL A 289 -0.91 -9.40 -11.29
C VAL A 289 0.51 -9.89 -11.01
N PHE A 290 0.65 -10.90 -10.17
CA PHE A 290 1.91 -11.58 -9.95
C PHE A 290 1.80 -13.04 -10.40
N PHE A 291 2.79 -13.52 -11.12
CA PHE A 291 2.85 -14.90 -11.57
C PHE A 291 4.26 -15.45 -11.47
N ASP A 292 4.37 -16.75 -11.14
CA ASP A 292 5.64 -17.47 -11.27
C ASP A 292 5.96 -17.64 -12.74
N PHE A 293 7.21 -17.39 -13.11
CA PHE A 293 7.68 -17.59 -14.47
C PHE A 293 8.63 -18.80 -14.53
N LYS A 294 8.16 -19.89 -15.15
CA LYS A 294 8.85 -21.18 -15.26
C LYS A 294 8.92 -21.63 -16.71
N HIS A 295 9.66 -20.87 -17.53
CA HIS A 295 9.80 -21.16 -18.94
C HIS A 295 11.07 -21.99 -19.22
N PRO A 296 11.02 -23.04 -20.09
CA PRO A 296 12.16 -23.94 -20.29
C PRO A 296 13.36 -23.31 -21.00
N ARG A 297 13.16 -22.20 -21.73
CA ARG A 297 14.18 -21.56 -22.57
C ARG A 297 14.44 -20.08 -22.24
N LEU A 298 13.63 -19.45 -21.38
CA LEU A 298 13.75 -18.03 -21.03
C LEU A 298 13.85 -17.86 -19.53
N THR A 299 14.81 -17.08 -19.10
CA THR A 299 14.89 -16.56 -17.73
C THR A 299 13.98 -15.34 -17.56
N VAL A 300 13.65 -14.95 -16.31
CA VAL A 300 12.87 -13.73 -16.03
C VAL A 300 13.53 -12.48 -16.63
N PRO A 301 14.85 -12.23 -16.49
CA PRO A 301 15.49 -11.07 -17.11
C PRO A 301 15.36 -11.03 -18.63
N GLU A 302 15.54 -12.17 -19.32
CA GLU A 302 15.38 -12.25 -20.78
C GLU A 302 13.95 -11.99 -21.21
N PHE A 303 12.98 -12.54 -20.48
CA PHE A 303 11.56 -12.29 -20.74
C PHE A 303 11.21 -10.80 -20.60
N LEU A 304 11.66 -10.14 -19.52
CA LEU A 304 11.45 -8.72 -19.31
C LEU A 304 12.15 -7.85 -20.37
N ALA A 305 13.34 -8.25 -20.84
CA ALA A 305 14.03 -7.57 -21.94
C ALA A 305 13.20 -7.62 -23.24
N LYS A 306 12.67 -8.80 -23.57
CA LYS A 306 11.79 -8.98 -24.75
C LYS A 306 10.48 -8.22 -24.62
N LEU A 307 9.85 -8.16 -23.45
CA LEU A 307 8.68 -7.31 -23.20
C LEU A 307 8.99 -5.84 -23.44
N LYS A 308 10.15 -5.38 -22.96
CA LYS A 308 10.60 -3.99 -23.19
C LYS A 308 10.79 -3.67 -24.67
N GLU A 309 11.35 -4.60 -25.46
CA GLU A 309 11.45 -4.46 -26.92
C GLU A 309 10.08 -4.31 -27.61
N LYS A 310 9.03 -4.91 -27.02
CA LYS A 310 7.63 -4.78 -27.45
C LYS A 310 6.89 -3.57 -26.85
N GLY A 311 7.61 -2.68 -26.17
CA GLY A 311 7.01 -1.48 -25.57
C GLY A 311 6.26 -1.73 -24.27
N VAL A 312 6.52 -2.83 -23.56
CA VAL A 312 5.86 -3.19 -22.30
C VAL A 312 6.89 -3.25 -21.16
N LEU A 313 6.62 -2.56 -20.06
CA LEU A 313 7.46 -2.56 -18.86
C LEU A 313 6.78 -3.28 -17.70
N ALA A 314 7.51 -4.16 -17.02
CA ALA A 314 7.08 -4.85 -15.80
C ALA A 314 8.26 -5.01 -14.84
N LEU A 315 8.02 -5.54 -13.63
CA LEU A 315 9.07 -5.77 -12.63
C LEU A 315 9.28 -7.26 -12.35
N SER A 316 10.54 -7.63 -12.12
CA SER A 316 10.87 -8.88 -11.44
C SER A 316 10.77 -8.69 -9.93
N LEU A 317 10.17 -9.67 -9.26
CA LEU A 317 10.22 -9.84 -7.82
C LEU A 317 10.70 -11.27 -7.51
N PRO A 318 11.18 -11.54 -6.28
CA PRO A 318 11.54 -12.92 -5.91
C PRO A 318 10.41 -13.91 -6.23
N GLY A 319 10.71 -14.90 -7.07
CA GLY A 319 9.77 -15.93 -7.50
C GLY A 319 9.04 -15.67 -8.80
N GLY A 320 9.07 -14.44 -9.39
CA GLY A 320 8.29 -14.24 -10.60
C GLY A 320 8.29 -12.82 -11.19
N VAL A 321 7.23 -12.52 -11.90
CA VAL A 321 7.02 -11.25 -12.60
C VAL A 321 5.75 -10.59 -12.09
N ARG A 322 5.82 -9.27 -11.88
CA ARG A 322 4.71 -8.45 -11.41
C ARG A 322 4.33 -7.41 -12.45
N PHE A 323 3.05 -7.34 -12.73
CA PHE A 323 2.37 -6.25 -13.43
C PHE A 323 1.44 -5.53 -12.46
N VAL A 324 1.31 -4.21 -12.58
CA VAL A 324 0.36 -3.41 -11.82
C VAL A 324 -0.40 -2.52 -12.78
N THR A 325 -1.72 -2.63 -12.77
CA THR A 325 -2.59 -1.75 -13.54
C THR A 325 -2.89 -0.47 -12.77
N HIS A 326 -3.05 0.61 -13.48
CA HIS A 326 -3.34 1.94 -12.95
C HIS A 326 -3.89 2.84 -14.06
N LYS A 327 -4.34 4.06 -13.73
CA LYS A 327 -5.03 4.95 -14.69
C LYS A 327 -4.24 5.27 -15.97
N ASP A 328 -2.89 5.22 -15.93
CA ASP A 328 -2.03 5.54 -17.09
C ASP A 328 -1.76 4.32 -17.99
N VAL A 329 -2.39 3.17 -17.70
CA VAL A 329 -2.43 1.98 -18.57
C VAL A 329 -3.89 1.65 -18.86
N GLY A 330 -4.31 1.90 -20.11
CA GLY A 330 -5.67 1.66 -20.57
C GLY A 330 -5.87 0.27 -21.16
N ASP A 331 -7.04 0.06 -21.77
CA ASP A 331 -7.39 -1.24 -22.38
C ASP A 331 -6.46 -1.61 -23.53
N GLY A 332 -6.05 -0.62 -24.35
CA GLY A 332 -5.08 -0.83 -25.43
C GLY A 332 -3.69 -1.22 -24.95
N ASP A 333 -3.29 -0.77 -23.72
CA ASP A 333 -2.02 -1.17 -23.12
C ASP A 333 -2.08 -2.63 -22.64
N VAL A 334 -3.22 -3.04 -22.09
CA VAL A 334 -3.45 -4.45 -21.69
C VAL A 334 -3.42 -5.34 -22.92
N ASP A 335 -4.08 -4.94 -24.03
CA ASP A 335 -4.06 -5.69 -25.28
C ASP A 335 -2.65 -5.81 -25.85
N ARG A 336 -1.87 -4.73 -25.86
CA ARG A 336 -0.45 -4.75 -26.23
C ARG A 336 0.37 -5.71 -25.36
N ALA A 337 0.15 -5.71 -24.04
CA ALA A 337 0.83 -6.62 -23.15
C ALA A 337 0.50 -8.07 -23.47
N VAL A 338 -0.78 -8.40 -23.66
CA VAL A 338 -1.24 -9.75 -24.03
C VAL A 338 -0.64 -10.21 -25.35
N GLU A 339 -0.60 -9.35 -26.37
CA GLU A 339 0.02 -9.65 -27.66
C GLU A 339 1.52 -9.92 -27.52
N ALA A 340 2.23 -9.07 -26.78
CA ALA A 340 3.64 -9.28 -26.47
C ALA A 340 3.92 -10.62 -25.78
N PHE A 341 3.07 -11.02 -24.81
CA PHE A 341 3.17 -12.34 -24.19
C PHE A 341 3.01 -13.47 -25.20
N ARG A 342 1.99 -13.39 -26.08
CA ARG A 342 1.74 -14.43 -27.08
C ARG A 342 2.89 -14.56 -28.08
N GLU A 343 3.44 -13.46 -28.56
CA GLU A 343 4.56 -13.46 -29.48
C GLU A 343 5.86 -14.01 -28.86
N ILE A 344 6.11 -13.70 -27.58
CA ILE A 344 7.33 -14.12 -26.88
C ILE A 344 7.26 -15.60 -26.45
N LEU A 345 6.08 -16.05 -26.02
CA LEU A 345 5.89 -17.35 -25.38
C LEU A 345 5.20 -18.39 -26.26
N GLY A 346 4.47 -17.96 -27.29
CA GLY A 346 3.69 -18.82 -28.20
C GLY A 346 4.48 -19.37 -29.40
N GLY A 347 5.76 -19.00 -29.56
CA GLY A 347 6.65 -19.42 -30.64
C GLY A 347 7.49 -20.69 -30.34
#